data_9ff77c84f8034dced258a035ad4186ff
#
_entry.id   9ff77c84f8034dced258a035ad4186ff
#
_cell.length_a   1.000
_cell.length_b   1.000
_cell.length_c   1.000
_cell.angle_alpha   90.00
_cell.angle_beta   90.00
_cell.angle_gamma   90.00
#
_symmetry.space_group_name_H-M   'P 1'
#
loop_
_entity.id
_entity.type
_entity.pdbx_description
1 polymer ?
#
loop_
_entity_poly.entity_id
_entity_poly.type
_entity_poly.pdbx_seq_one_letter_code
_entity_poly.pdbx_strand_id
1 'polypeptide(L)'
;HWIEEGKNLIVTGSSASGKTYLINAFCVTAMKQSKTVKYIKANTLMSEMEQARIKSTNLDYLNKLTKLDLLVIDDFGLMDLDLDKCRDLFEVLDTRDGRKSTVVISQFPVSTWFDMFADNTYADACLTRITDKHHTYRLEMNGINMRETE
;
A
#
# COMPACT_ATOMS: atom_id res chain seq x y z
N HIS A 1 9.28 -1.74 -17.01
CA HIS A 1 8.26 -2.38 -16.16
C HIS A 1 8.07 -1.60 -14.87
N TRP A 2 6.83 -1.46 -14.42
CA TRP A 2 6.52 -0.55 -13.31
C TRP A 2 7.19 -0.93 -11.98
N ILE A 3 7.35 -2.22 -11.69
CA ILE A 3 8.03 -2.68 -10.48
C ILE A 3 9.51 -2.33 -10.51
N GLU A 4 10.17 -2.54 -11.62
CA GLU A 4 11.60 -2.24 -11.78
C GLU A 4 11.87 -0.74 -11.71
N GLU A 5 10.92 0.06 -12.17
CA GLU A 5 11.03 1.52 -12.13
C GLU A 5 10.66 2.11 -10.76
N GLY A 6 10.24 1.28 -9.80
CA GLY A 6 9.85 1.74 -8.48
C GLY A 6 8.53 2.50 -8.46
N LYS A 7 7.68 2.25 -9.45
CA LYS A 7 6.37 2.91 -9.53
C LYS A 7 5.34 2.22 -8.65
N ASN A 8 4.38 2.98 -8.18
CA ASN A 8 3.33 2.50 -7.29
C ASN A 8 2.05 2.20 -8.06
N LEU A 9 1.17 1.45 -7.42
CA LEU A 9 -0.15 1.15 -7.96
C LEU A 9 -1.19 1.31 -6.85
N ILE A 10 -2.25 2.05 -7.13
CA ILE A 10 -3.42 2.13 -6.26
C ILE A 10 -4.57 1.39 -6.95
N VAL A 11 -5.19 0.47 -6.22
CA VAL A 11 -6.35 -0.28 -6.70
C VAL A 11 -7.52 0.00 -5.76
N THR A 12 -8.57 0.61 -6.28
CA THR A 12 -9.77 0.91 -5.51
C THR A 12 -10.99 0.25 -6.13
N GLY A 13 -12.01 0.03 -5.32
CA GLY A 13 -13.27 -0.54 -5.77
C GLY A 13 -13.92 -1.36 -4.68
N SER A 14 -15.18 -1.71 -4.88
CA SER A 14 -15.91 -2.55 -3.93
C SER A 14 -15.27 -3.92 -3.78
N SER A 15 -15.57 -4.61 -2.68
CA SER A 15 -15.03 -5.94 -2.41
C SER A 15 -15.38 -6.96 -3.50
N ALA A 16 -16.47 -6.75 -4.24
CA ALA A 16 -16.90 -7.65 -5.32
C ALA A 16 -16.25 -7.35 -6.67
N SER A 17 -15.32 -6.42 -6.74
CA SER A 17 -14.78 -5.91 -8.01
C SER A 17 -13.64 -6.74 -8.62
N GLY A 18 -13.13 -7.74 -7.90
CA GLY A 18 -12.04 -8.58 -8.41
C GLY A 18 -10.63 -8.07 -8.08
N LYS A 19 -10.50 -7.12 -7.16
CA LYS A 19 -9.20 -6.56 -6.75
C LYS A 19 -8.22 -7.65 -6.31
N THR A 20 -8.68 -8.57 -5.48
CA THR A 20 -7.86 -9.65 -4.96
C THR A 20 -7.29 -10.53 -6.07
N TYR A 21 -8.13 -10.87 -7.05
CA TYR A 21 -7.69 -11.66 -8.19
C TYR A 21 -6.57 -10.95 -8.97
N LEU A 22 -6.77 -9.66 -9.24
CA LEU A 22 -5.80 -8.88 -9.99
C LEU A 22 -4.46 -8.79 -9.26
N ILE A 23 -4.50 -8.54 -7.95
CA ILE A 23 -3.29 -8.39 -7.16
C ILE A 23 -2.56 -9.73 -7.01
N ASN A 24 -3.27 -10.83 -6.84
CA ASN A 24 -2.65 -12.14 -6.83
C ASN A 24 -1.91 -12.42 -8.15
N ALA A 25 -2.49 -12.04 -9.28
CA ALA A 25 -1.83 -12.19 -10.57
C ALA A 25 -0.53 -11.37 -10.64
N PHE A 26 -0.53 -10.14 -10.15
CA PHE A 26 0.68 -9.32 -10.09
C PHE A 26 1.75 -9.93 -9.18
N CYS A 27 1.35 -10.42 -8.01
CA CYS A 27 2.30 -11.03 -7.08
C CYS A 27 2.95 -12.28 -7.67
N VAL A 28 2.15 -13.15 -8.29
CA VAL A 28 2.66 -14.35 -8.93
C VAL A 28 3.63 -14.00 -10.06
N THR A 29 3.28 -13.02 -10.89
CA THR A 29 4.14 -12.57 -11.97
C THR A 29 5.46 -12.03 -11.44
N ALA A 30 5.42 -11.21 -10.39
CA ALA A 30 6.61 -10.66 -9.76
C ALA A 30 7.52 -11.75 -9.21
N MET A 31 6.94 -12.74 -8.51
CA MET A 31 7.71 -13.86 -7.97
C MET A 31 8.35 -14.71 -9.06
N LYS A 32 7.66 -14.91 -10.18
CA LYS A 32 8.24 -15.61 -11.34
C LYS A 32 9.43 -14.87 -11.95
N GLN A 33 9.50 -13.55 -11.75
CA GLN A 33 10.62 -12.72 -12.17
C GLN A 33 11.69 -12.60 -11.09
N SER A 34 11.65 -13.45 -10.08
CA SER A 34 12.60 -13.45 -8.95
C SER A 34 12.56 -12.16 -8.11
N LYS A 35 11.42 -11.49 -8.08
CA LYS A 35 11.20 -10.32 -7.23
C LYS A 35 10.77 -10.75 -5.83
N THR A 36 11.19 -9.99 -4.82
CA THR A 36 10.74 -10.21 -3.45
C THR A 36 9.41 -9.50 -3.24
N VAL A 37 8.42 -10.22 -2.72
CA VAL A 37 7.05 -9.74 -2.57
C VAL A 37 6.55 -9.99 -1.16
N LYS A 38 5.89 -9.00 -0.57
CA LYS A 38 5.15 -9.17 0.67
C LYS A 38 3.74 -8.61 0.49
N TYR A 39 2.77 -9.42 0.86
CA TYR A 39 1.36 -9.02 0.97
C TYR A 39 1.03 -8.89 2.44
N ILE A 40 0.46 -7.76 2.85
CA ILE A 40 0.07 -7.52 4.23
C ILE A 40 -1.18 -6.63 4.26
N LYS A 41 -2.09 -6.92 5.19
CA LYS A 41 -3.22 -6.03 5.42
C LYS A 41 -2.75 -4.79 6.17
N ALA A 42 -3.34 -3.64 5.87
CA ALA A 42 -2.95 -2.37 6.49
C ALA A 42 -3.00 -2.42 8.01
N ASN A 43 -4.06 -3.02 8.57
CA ASN A 43 -4.19 -3.16 10.02
C ASN A 43 -3.05 -4.00 10.62
N THR A 44 -2.68 -5.09 9.96
CA THR A 44 -1.59 -5.95 10.40
C THR A 44 -0.24 -5.22 10.32
N LEU A 45 -0.02 -4.46 9.25
CA LEU A 45 1.19 -3.65 9.11
C LEU A 45 1.33 -2.66 10.28
N MET A 46 0.25 -1.96 10.61
CA MET A 46 0.26 -1.00 11.72
C MET A 46 0.54 -1.70 13.06
N SER A 47 -0.05 -2.86 13.27
CA SER A 47 0.17 -3.65 14.47
C SER A 47 1.62 -4.13 14.59
N GLU A 48 2.20 -4.63 13.50
CA GLU A 48 3.59 -5.09 13.48
C GLU A 48 4.57 -3.94 13.70
N MET A 49 4.29 -2.77 13.13
CA MET A 49 5.11 -1.57 13.36
C MET A 49 5.08 -1.14 14.83
N GLU A 50 3.90 -1.17 15.45
CA GLU A 50 3.74 -0.85 16.86
C GLU A 50 4.53 -1.83 17.75
N GLN A 51 4.39 -3.14 17.50
CA GLN A 51 5.12 -4.16 18.23
C GLN A 51 6.63 -3.99 18.07
N ALA A 52 7.08 -3.66 16.89
CA ALA A 52 8.51 -3.43 16.64
C ALA A 52 9.03 -2.21 17.42
N ARG A 53 8.22 -1.13 17.53
CA ARG A 53 8.61 0.02 18.36
C ARG A 53 8.71 -0.36 19.84
N ILE A 54 7.74 -1.12 20.34
CA ILE A 54 7.73 -1.56 21.74
C ILE A 54 8.98 -2.40 22.03
N LYS A 55 9.40 -3.24 21.09
CA LYS A 55 10.56 -4.12 21.24
C LYS A 55 11.87 -3.45 20.83
N SER A 56 11.84 -2.19 20.41
CA SER A 56 13.00 -1.45 19.89
C SER A 56 13.65 -2.13 18.68
N THR A 57 12.84 -2.81 17.85
CA THR A 57 13.28 -3.47 16.61
C THR A 57 12.71 -2.79 15.36
N ASN A 58 12.18 -1.58 15.51
CA ASN A 58 11.49 -0.88 14.44
C ASN A 58 12.41 -0.55 13.25
N LEU A 59 13.68 -0.25 13.48
CA LEU A 59 14.62 0.01 12.39
C LEU A 59 14.88 -1.24 11.56
N ASP A 60 15.05 -2.39 12.21
CA ASP A 60 15.22 -3.66 11.50
C ASP A 60 13.98 -4.03 10.69
N TYR A 61 12.81 -3.83 11.28
CA TYR A 61 11.54 -4.09 10.60
C TYR A 61 11.39 -3.20 9.36
N LEU A 62 11.65 -1.91 9.52
CA LEU A 62 11.57 -0.95 8.42
C LEU A 62 12.56 -1.29 7.32
N ASN A 63 13.79 -1.67 7.67
CA ASN A 63 14.80 -2.07 6.69
C ASN A 63 14.35 -3.28 5.87
N LYS A 64 13.70 -4.25 6.49
CA LYS A 64 13.16 -5.42 5.77
C LYS A 64 12.10 -5.01 4.76
N LEU A 65 11.21 -4.11 5.15
CA LEU A 65 10.18 -3.60 4.24
C LEU A 65 10.79 -2.80 3.10
N THR A 66 11.82 -2.01 3.38
CA THR A 66 12.48 -1.17 2.37
C THR A 66 13.13 -2.00 1.27
N LYS A 67 13.62 -3.20 1.59
CA LYS A 67 14.32 -4.06 0.63
C LYS A 67 13.40 -4.84 -0.30
N LEU A 68 12.12 -4.94 0.01
CA LEU A 68 11.18 -5.68 -0.82
C LEU A 68 10.97 -4.99 -2.17
N ASP A 69 10.98 -5.76 -3.24
CA ASP A 69 10.71 -5.23 -4.57
C ASP A 69 9.27 -4.80 -4.72
N LEU A 70 8.35 -5.52 -4.09
CA LEU A 70 6.93 -5.23 -4.14
C LEU A 70 6.32 -5.40 -2.75
N LEU A 71 5.71 -4.35 -2.23
CA LEU A 71 4.94 -4.38 -0.99
C LEU A 71 3.48 -4.12 -1.33
N VAL A 72 2.61 -5.06 -1.00
CA VAL A 72 1.16 -4.92 -1.21
C VAL A 72 0.50 -4.68 0.14
N ILE A 73 -0.11 -3.51 0.30
CA ILE A 73 -0.86 -3.12 1.49
C ILE A 73 -2.34 -3.19 1.14
N ASP A 74 -3.03 -4.17 1.70
CA ASP A 74 -4.44 -4.43 1.42
C ASP A 74 -5.34 -3.86 2.52
N ASP A 75 -6.61 -3.70 2.19
CA ASP A 75 -7.65 -3.19 3.11
C ASP A 75 -7.29 -1.83 3.71
N PHE A 76 -6.69 -0.97 2.91
CA PHE A 76 -6.38 0.40 3.34
C PHE A 76 -7.67 1.16 3.60
N GLY A 77 -7.79 1.72 4.80
CA GLY A 77 -9.01 2.38 5.27
C GLY A 77 -9.74 1.58 6.34
N LEU A 78 -9.40 0.29 6.49
CA LEU A 78 -9.94 -0.56 7.55
C LEU A 78 -8.97 -0.67 8.73
N MET A 79 -8.19 0.36 8.96
CA MET A 79 -7.27 0.48 10.08
C MET A 79 -7.50 1.81 10.77
N ASP A 80 -7.06 1.88 12.03
CA ASP A 80 -7.03 3.13 12.77
C ASP A 80 -5.69 3.83 12.51
N LEU A 81 -5.72 5.12 12.18
CA LEU A 81 -4.53 5.91 11.91
C LEU A 81 -4.39 7.05 12.94
N ASP A 82 -4.11 6.67 14.19
CA ASP A 82 -3.72 7.64 15.21
C ASP A 82 -2.34 8.25 14.86
N LEU A 83 -1.87 9.19 15.65
CA LEU A 83 -0.65 9.91 15.34
C LEU A 83 0.57 9.00 15.17
N ASP A 84 0.73 8.01 16.05
CA ASP A 84 1.85 7.07 15.97
C ASP A 84 1.79 6.21 14.71
N LYS A 85 0.61 5.76 14.36
CA LYS A 85 0.40 4.95 13.13
C LYS A 85 0.57 5.79 11.87
N CYS A 86 0.15 7.05 11.89
CA CYS A 86 0.42 7.97 10.80
C CYS A 86 1.92 8.09 10.54
N ARG A 87 2.72 8.26 11.60
CA ARG A 87 4.17 8.34 11.49
C ARG A 87 4.76 7.04 10.97
N ASP A 88 4.31 5.90 11.47
CA ASP A 88 4.79 4.59 11.03
C ASP A 88 4.51 4.38 9.55
N LEU A 89 3.31 4.69 9.10
CA LEU A 89 2.94 4.58 7.69
C LEU A 89 3.79 5.50 6.82
N PHE A 90 3.99 6.74 7.27
CA PHE A 90 4.84 7.69 6.56
C PHE A 90 6.26 7.12 6.37
N GLU A 91 6.86 6.56 7.41
CA GLU A 91 8.21 6.01 7.31
C GLU A 91 8.30 4.88 6.28
N VAL A 92 7.30 4.00 6.23
CA VAL A 92 7.26 2.94 5.23
C VAL A 92 7.18 3.51 3.82
N LEU A 93 6.27 4.45 3.59
CA LEU A 93 6.07 5.03 2.28
C LEU A 93 7.27 5.87 1.83
N ASP A 94 7.86 6.62 2.76
CA ASP A 94 8.99 7.48 2.47
C ASP A 94 10.25 6.69 2.07
N THR A 95 10.56 5.63 2.79
CA THR A 95 11.75 4.82 2.50
C THR A 95 11.63 4.09 1.16
N ARG A 96 10.43 3.82 0.70
CA ARG A 96 10.19 3.11 -0.55
C ARG A 96 9.93 4.04 -1.73
N ASP A 97 9.69 5.32 -1.47
CA ASP A 97 9.32 6.30 -2.49
C ASP A 97 10.39 6.43 -3.58
N GLY A 98 9.99 6.24 -4.82
CA GLY A 98 10.88 6.33 -5.98
C GLY A 98 11.92 5.23 -6.11
N ARG A 99 11.93 4.26 -5.19
CA ARG A 99 12.93 3.17 -5.16
C ARG A 99 12.33 1.80 -5.39
N LYS A 100 11.24 1.52 -4.69
CA LYS A 100 10.57 0.23 -4.72
C LYS A 100 9.08 0.44 -4.92
N SER A 101 8.41 -0.55 -5.47
CA SER A 101 6.99 -0.44 -5.80
C SER A 101 6.12 -0.81 -4.61
N THR A 102 5.14 0.03 -4.33
CA THR A 102 4.13 -0.21 -3.31
C THR A 102 2.76 -0.24 -3.97
N VAL A 103 1.96 -1.24 -3.64
CA VAL A 103 0.57 -1.36 -4.07
C VAL A 103 -0.30 -1.09 -2.86
N VAL A 104 -1.28 -0.21 -3.00
CA VAL A 104 -2.27 0.06 -1.96
C VAL A 104 -3.64 -0.30 -2.51
N ILE A 105 -4.33 -1.18 -1.79
CA ILE A 105 -5.65 -1.67 -2.18
C ILE A 105 -6.66 -1.16 -1.17
N SER A 106 -7.75 -0.56 -1.65
CA SER A 106 -8.79 -0.03 -0.79
C SER A 106 -10.16 -0.16 -1.43
N GLN A 107 -11.18 -0.39 -0.61
CA GLN A 107 -12.57 -0.27 -1.07
C GLN A 107 -13.04 1.18 -1.08
N PHE A 108 -12.26 2.10 -0.50
CA PHE A 108 -12.61 3.52 -0.41
C PHE A 108 -11.93 4.33 -1.53
N PRO A 109 -12.64 5.28 -2.14
CA PRO A 109 -12.02 6.15 -3.15
C PRO A 109 -10.87 6.96 -2.57
N VAL A 110 -9.85 7.22 -3.38
CA VAL A 110 -8.68 7.99 -2.95
C VAL A 110 -9.07 9.36 -2.37
N SER A 111 -10.13 9.96 -2.91
CA SER A 111 -10.62 11.25 -2.42
C SER A 111 -11.03 11.28 -0.95
N THR A 112 -11.26 10.11 -0.34
CA THR A 112 -11.64 9.99 1.07
C THR A 112 -10.46 9.68 1.98
N TRP A 113 -9.28 9.40 1.43
CA TRP A 113 -8.15 8.90 2.22
C TRP A 113 -7.55 9.95 3.17
N PHE A 114 -7.58 11.22 2.78
CA PHE A 114 -7.04 12.28 3.64
C PHE A 114 -7.69 12.27 5.02
N ASP A 115 -8.99 12.07 5.07
CA ASP A 115 -9.75 12.12 6.32
C ASP A 115 -9.55 10.88 7.22
N MET A 116 -8.89 9.84 6.72
CA MET A 116 -8.57 8.66 7.52
C MET A 116 -7.44 8.91 8.52
N PHE A 117 -6.63 9.93 8.27
CA PHE A 117 -5.45 10.23 9.10
C PHE A 117 -5.85 11.16 10.25
N ALA A 118 -5.35 10.85 11.45
CA ALA A 118 -5.56 11.72 12.61
C ALA A 118 -4.78 13.04 12.50
N ASP A 119 -3.75 13.07 11.66
CA ASP A 119 -2.87 14.25 11.50
C ASP A 119 -2.81 14.67 10.04
N ASN A 120 -3.13 15.94 9.77
CA ASN A 120 -3.21 16.44 8.40
C ASN A 120 -1.84 16.54 7.72
N THR A 121 -0.78 16.80 8.48
CA THR A 121 0.57 16.89 7.94
C THR A 121 1.05 15.54 7.43
N TYR A 122 0.82 14.49 8.21
CA TYR A 122 1.13 13.13 7.78
C TYR A 122 0.24 12.67 6.64
N ALA A 123 -1.05 13.04 6.67
CA ALA A 123 -1.96 12.73 5.56
C ALA A 123 -1.41 13.29 4.24
N ASP A 124 -1.06 14.57 4.26
CA ASP A 124 -0.51 15.24 3.07
C ASP A 124 0.80 14.59 2.61
N ALA A 125 1.70 14.33 3.54
CA ALA A 125 2.99 13.72 3.23
C ALA A 125 2.86 12.31 2.66
N CYS A 126 2.02 11.47 3.26
CA CYS A 126 1.77 10.11 2.78
C CYS A 126 1.10 10.12 1.41
N LEU A 127 0.05 10.91 1.25
CA LEU A 127 -0.72 10.94 0.01
C LEU A 127 0.10 11.52 -1.14
N THR A 128 0.92 12.51 -0.89
CA THR A 128 1.83 13.05 -1.91
C THR A 128 2.72 11.95 -2.48
N ARG A 129 3.23 11.07 -1.63
CA ARG A 129 4.12 9.99 -2.06
C ARG A 129 3.42 8.91 -2.86
N ILE A 130 2.24 8.48 -2.42
CA ILE A 130 1.56 7.34 -3.06
C ILE A 130 0.57 7.73 -4.14
N THR A 131 0.28 9.03 -4.30
CA THR A 131 -0.68 9.49 -5.33
C THR A 131 -0.04 10.35 -6.41
N ASP A 132 1.27 10.56 -6.38
CA ASP A 132 1.95 11.32 -7.42
C ASP A 132 1.74 10.66 -8.76
N LYS A 133 1.05 11.35 -9.66
CA LYS A 133 0.69 10.83 -10.98
C LYS A 133 1.89 10.47 -11.86
N HIS A 134 3.07 11.00 -11.55
CA HIS A 134 4.30 10.66 -12.28
C HIS A 134 4.91 9.33 -11.84
N HIS A 135 4.52 8.85 -10.65
CA HIS A 135 5.08 7.63 -10.06
C HIS A 135 4.03 6.61 -9.65
N THR A 136 2.75 6.91 -9.85
CA THR A 136 1.66 6.04 -9.42
C THR A 136 0.63 5.84 -10.51
N TYR A 137 0.29 4.59 -10.76
CA TYR A 137 -0.86 4.22 -11.57
C TYR A 137 -2.06 4.01 -10.66
N ARG A 138 -3.23 4.40 -11.13
CA ARG A 138 -4.48 4.18 -10.41
C ARG A 138 -5.40 3.30 -11.24
N LEU A 139 -5.97 2.30 -10.59
CA LEU A 139 -6.92 1.39 -11.19
C LEU A 139 -8.18 1.40 -10.34
N GLU A 140 -9.26 1.94 -10.89
CA GLU A 140 -10.55 1.99 -10.21
C GLU A 140 -11.45 0.90 -10.77
N MET A 141 -11.89 -0.02 -9.91
CA MET A 141 -12.70 -1.17 -10.29
C MET A 141 -14.12 -1.04 -9.76
N ASN A 142 -14.68 0.16 -9.88
CA ASN A 142 -15.99 0.49 -9.33
C ASN A 142 -17.11 0.08 -10.26
N GLY A 143 -18.10 -0.60 -9.71
CA GLY A 143 -19.38 -0.82 -10.37
C GLY A 143 -19.41 -1.90 -11.44
N ILE A 144 -18.30 -2.25 -12.02
CA ILE A 144 -18.20 -3.34 -12.99
C ILE A 144 -17.22 -4.35 -12.45
N ASN A 145 -17.72 -5.49 -12.01
CA ASN A 145 -16.85 -6.59 -11.62
C ASN A 145 -16.67 -7.53 -12.81
N MET A 146 -15.67 -8.40 -12.72
CA MET A 146 -15.32 -9.28 -13.82
C MET A 146 -16.41 -10.29 -14.16
N ARG A 147 -17.32 -10.59 -13.24
CA ARG A 147 -18.41 -11.51 -13.49
C ARG A 147 -19.52 -10.87 -14.32
N GLU A 148 -19.71 -9.58 -14.17
CA GLU A 148 -20.77 -8.84 -14.91
C GLU A 148 -20.39 -8.60 -16.36
N THR A 149 -19.11 -8.55 -16.64
CA THR A 149 -18.60 -8.31 -17.99
C THR A 149 -18.45 -9.57 -18.82
N GLU A 150 -18.59 -10.70 -18.18
CA GLU A 150 -18.55 -11.99 -18.85
C GLU A 150 -19.92 -12.34 -19.46
#